data_9e33bea2428bdf506fad14ab0d867de9
#
_entry.id   9e33bea2428bdf506fad14ab0d867de9
#
_cell.length_a   1.000
_cell.length_b   1.000
_cell.length_c   1.000
_cell.angle_alpha   90.00
_cell.angle_beta   90.00
_cell.angle_gamma   90.00
#
_symmetry.space_group_name_H-M   'P 1'
#
loop_
_entity.id
_entity.type
_entity.pdbx_description
1 polymer ?
#
loop_
_entity_poly.entity_id
_entity_poly.type
_entity_poly.pdbx_seq_one_letter_code
_entity_poly.pdbx_strand_id
1 'polypeptide(L)'
;MKALQGVDGHVEWLEEPSPTCDVGQVRIRVSAAGLNRADLLQRAGLYPPPPGASAVLGLECSGVISEVGAGSSWQVGDRVCALLAGGGMAEEVVVDARHVLPVPEGLSLIEAAALPEVYSTAWLNLFQLAGLKPGEKVLLHAGASGVGSAAIQLCKAFGSPCWVSVGSAERLAYCEALGAQGGVVRTDGIEGLRDFGPFDVILDPVGGDYAALDLKLLALDGRWVLIGLMGGREAKLDLAQVLGKRIQLLGSTLRSRSDQFKAGLFSDLSQHVWPLFVEGRLSPQLAKTFPIKDAEAAFAELATNQISGKLVLVIDETLA
;
A
#
# COMPACT_ATOMS: atom_id res chain seq x y z
N MET A 1 -0.19 -18.78 20.02
CA MET A 1 -0.71 -18.55 18.67
C MET A 1 0.33 -18.89 17.63
N LYS A 2 -0.09 -19.10 16.38
CA LYS A 2 0.86 -19.25 15.28
C LYS A 2 1.02 -17.96 14.50
N ALA A 3 2.22 -17.75 13.93
CA ALA A 3 2.57 -16.57 13.16
C ALA A 3 3.60 -16.88 12.08
N LEU A 4 3.59 -16.10 11.00
CA LEU A 4 4.49 -16.24 9.87
C LEU A 4 5.78 -15.43 10.10
N GLN A 5 6.90 -16.12 10.08
CA GLN A 5 8.22 -15.51 10.23
C GLN A 5 9.09 -15.74 9.00
N GLY A 6 10.02 -14.81 8.76
CA GLY A 6 11.11 -15.01 7.81
C GLY A 6 12.25 -15.77 8.49
N VAL A 7 12.59 -16.93 7.96
CA VAL A 7 13.68 -17.78 8.44
C VAL A 7 14.56 -18.16 7.27
N ASP A 8 15.83 -17.79 7.30
CA ASP A 8 16.83 -18.12 6.27
C ASP A 8 16.38 -17.86 4.81
N GLY A 9 15.62 -16.77 4.61
CA GLY A 9 15.11 -16.37 3.29
C GLY A 9 13.82 -17.05 2.86
N HIS A 10 13.24 -17.92 3.69
CA HIS A 10 11.92 -18.56 3.53
C HIS A 10 10.91 -18.00 4.52
N VAL A 11 9.68 -18.46 4.45
CA VAL A 11 8.65 -18.15 5.45
C VAL A 11 8.18 -19.42 6.16
N GLU A 12 8.07 -19.36 7.47
CA GLU A 12 7.64 -20.49 8.32
C GLU A 12 6.50 -20.08 9.23
N TRP A 13 5.52 -20.98 9.41
CA TRP A 13 4.37 -20.81 10.31
C TRP A 13 4.69 -21.42 11.67
N LEU A 14 5.13 -20.58 12.61
CA LEU A 14 5.71 -20.98 13.89
C LEU A 14 4.85 -20.58 15.08
N GLU A 15 5.03 -21.29 16.20
CA GLU A 15 4.42 -20.92 17.48
C GLU A 15 5.06 -19.65 18.05
N GLU A 16 4.20 -18.71 18.44
CA GLU A 16 4.55 -17.44 19.06
C GLU A 16 3.70 -17.18 20.31
N PRO A 17 4.21 -16.47 21.31
CA PRO A 17 3.38 -15.99 22.41
C PRO A 17 2.25 -15.09 21.89
N SER A 18 1.04 -15.25 22.43
CA SER A 18 -0.04 -14.29 22.13
C SER A 18 0.32 -12.92 22.69
N PRO A 19 0.16 -11.84 21.89
CA PRO A 19 0.47 -10.49 22.35
C PRO A 19 -0.49 -10.03 23.44
N THR A 20 -0.04 -9.23 24.40
CA THR A 20 -0.89 -8.58 25.39
C THR A 20 -1.62 -7.38 24.80
N CYS A 21 -2.89 -7.20 25.16
CA CYS A 21 -3.70 -6.05 24.74
C CYS A 21 -3.69 -5.01 25.87
N ASP A 22 -3.02 -3.88 25.62
CA ASP A 22 -2.86 -2.80 26.59
C ASP A 22 -3.91 -1.70 26.41
N VAL A 23 -3.87 -0.69 27.28
CA VAL A 23 -4.73 0.51 27.20
C VAL A 23 -4.60 1.19 25.82
N GLY A 24 -5.71 1.51 25.18
CA GLY A 24 -5.75 2.15 23.86
C GLY A 24 -5.52 1.21 22.67
N GLN A 25 -5.39 -0.09 22.92
CA GLN A 25 -5.20 -1.11 21.90
C GLN A 25 -6.43 -1.99 21.70
N VAL A 26 -6.44 -2.73 20.62
CA VAL A 26 -7.39 -3.82 20.37
C VAL A 26 -6.62 -5.06 19.92
N ARG A 27 -7.13 -6.24 20.29
CA ARG A 27 -6.70 -7.51 19.73
C ARG A 27 -7.65 -7.91 18.60
N ILE A 28 -7.10 -8.27 17.48
CA ILE A 28 -7.85 -8.75 16.31
C ILE A 28 -7.53 -10.24 16.13
N ARG A 29 -8.55 -11.10 16.08
CA ARG A 29 -8.45 -12.44 15.52
C ARG A 29 -8.44 -12.31 14.01
N VAL A 30 -7.33 -12.64 13.39
CA VAL A 30 -7.05 -12.34 12.00
C VAL A 30 -7.72 -13.35 11.08
N SER A 31 -8.53 -12.89 10.14
CA SER A 31 -9.10 -13.69 9.05
C SER A 31 -8.12 -13.76 7.88
N ALA A 32 -7.58 -12.63 7.48
CA ALA A 32 -6.71 -12.52 6.31
C ALA A 32 -5.69 -11.38 6.46
N ALA A 33 -4.58 -11.49 5.73
CA ALA A 33 -3.50 -10.50 5.69
C ALA A 33 -3.06 -10.22 4.25
N GLY A 34 -2.93 -8.93 3.90
CA GLY A 34 -2.42 -8.52 2.60
C GLY A 34 -0.90 -8.68 2.51
N LEU A 35 -0.40 -9.18 1.35
CA LEU A 35 1.03 -9.21 1.07
C LEU A 35 1.48 -7.87 0.47
N ASN A 36 2.65 -7.44 0.90
CA ASN A 36 3.29 -6.21 0.47
C ASN A 36 4.75 -6.46 0.06
N ARG A 37 5.29 -5.63 -0.83
CA ARG A 37 6.70 -5.75 -1.23
C ARG A 37 7.65 -5.62 -0.04
N ALA A 38 7.27 -4.86 0.97
CA ALA A 38 8.03 -4.72 2.21
C ALA A 38 8.19 -6.05 2.97
N ASP A 39 7.23 -6.98 2.86
CA ASP A 39 7.32 -8.32 3.46
C ASP A 39 8.42 -9.16 2.78
N LEU A 40 8.58 -9.04 1.44
CA LEU A 40 9.72 -9.65 0.73
C LEU A 40 11.06 -9.11 1.23
N LEU A 41 11.14 -7.81 1.43
CA LEU A 41 12.36 -7.16 1.93
C LEU A 41 12.63 -7.51 3.39
N GLN A 42 11.58 -7.59 4.22
CA GLN A 42 11.73 -8.03 5.62
C GLN A 42 12.21 -9.49 5.69
N ARG A 43 11.61 -10.39 4.91
CA ARG A 43 12.04 -11.79 4.80
C ARG A 43 13.51 -11.91 4.40
N ALA A 44 13.97 -11.04 3.51
CA ALA A 44 15.38 -10.97 3.07
C ALA A 44 16.31 -10.23 4.03
N GLY A 45 15.83 -9.74 5.19
CA GLY A 45 16.62 -8.96 6.15
C GLY A 45 16.97 -7.53 5.69
N LEU A 46 16.38 -7.06 4.58
CA LEU A 46 16.68 -5.75 3.97
C LEU A 46 15.76 -4.62 4.48
N TYR A 47 14.69 -4.96 5.20
CA TYR A 47 13.73 -4.00 5.75
C TYR A 47 13.27 -4.44 7.14
N PRO A 48 14.14 -4.31 8.16
CA PRO A 48 13.82 -4.75 9.52
C PRO A 48 12.63 -3.96 10.11
N PRO A 49 11.85 -4.56 11.03
CA PRO A 49 10.80 -3.85 11.75
C PRO A 49 11.39 -2.67 12.54
N PRO A 50 10.64 -1.57 12.70
CA PRO A 50 11.05 -0.48 13.58
C PRO A 50 11.20 -0.96 15.03
N PRO A 51 11.98 -0.27 15.87
CA PRO A 51 12.10 -0.61 17.28
C PRO A 51 10.73 -0.71 17.98
N GLY A 52 10.50 -1.79 18.68
CA GLY A 52 9.23 -2.07 19.38
C GLY A 52 8.13 -2.70 18.53
N ALA A 53 8.29 -2.79 17.21
CA ALA A 53 7.34 -3.50 16.35
C ALA A 53 7.63 -5.02 16.33
N SER A 54 6.58 -5.80 16.08
CA SER A 54 6.68 -7.25 15.93
C SER A 54 7.64 -7.64 14.80
N ALA A 55 8.43 -8.68 15.01
CA ALA A 55 9.25 -9.31 13.97
C ALA A 55 8.42 -10.20 13.03
N VAL A 56 7.23 -10.61 13.44
CA VAL A 56 6.26 -11.34 12.62
C VAL A 56 5.92 -10.52 11.36
N LEU A 57 5.82 -11.18 10.22
CA LEU A 57 5.49 -10.55 8.94
C LEU A 57 4.06 -9.98 8.91
N GLY A 58 3.77 -9.12 7.95
CA GLY A 58 2.46 -8.57 7.68
C GLY A 58 2.25 -7.14 8.18
N LEU A 59 2.04 -6.23 7.23
CA LEU A 59 1.85 -4.80 7.48
C LEU A 59 0.38 -4.39 7.50
N GLU A 60 -0.52 -5.31 7.20
CA GLU A 60 -1.97 -5.11 7.22
C GLU A 60 -2.70 -6.43 7.44
N CYS A 61 -3.86 -6.35 8.01
CA CYS A 61 -4.77 -7.48 8.17
C CYS A 61 -6.22 -7.04 8.23
N SER A 62 -7.11 -8.03 8.19
CA SER A 62 -8.52 -7.91 8.54
C SER A 62 -8.92 -9.04 9.48
N GLY A 63 -9.96 -8.83 10.23
CA GLY A 63 -10.46 -9.84 11.16
C GLY A 63 -11.60 -9.30 12.03
N VAL A 64 -11.74 -9.94 13.20
CA VAL A 64 -12.75 -9.61 14.19
C VAL A 64 -12.09 -9.25 15.50
N ILE A 65 -12.50 -8.18 16.13
CA ILE A 65 -11.98 -7.76 17.43
C ILE A 65 -12.36 -8.82 18.48
N SER A 66 -11.35 -9.37 19.15
CA SER A 66 -11.51 -10.40 20.23
C SER A 66 -11.29 -9.82 21.62
N GLU A 67 -10.56 -8.71 21.76
CA GLU A 67 -10.30 -8.02 23.04
C GLU A 67 -10.15 -6.52 22.81
N VAL A 68 -10.61 -5.73 23.79
CA VAL A 68 -10.55 -4.25 23.71
C VAL A 68 -9.88 -3.72 24.97
N GLY A 69 -8.77 -3.05 24.80
CA GLY A 69 -8.08 -2.32 25.85
C GLY A 69 -8.87 -1.08 26.29
N ALA A 70 -8.71 -0.69 27.55
CA ALA A 70 -9.40 0.48 28.09
C ALA A 70 -9.11 1.76 27.26
N GLY A 71 -10.12 2.61 27.08
CA GLY A 71 -9.99 3.87 26.32
C GLY A 71 -10.25 3.74 24.82
N SER A 72 -10.52 2.56 24.29
CA SER A 72 -10.95 2.32 22.92
C SER A 72 -12.48 2.38 22.83
N SER A 73 -13.00 2.85 21.68
CA SER A 73 -14.45 2.86 21.36
C SER A 73 -14.94 1.63 20.62
N TRP A 74 -14.03 0.73 20.22
CA TRP A 74 -14.36 -0.52 19.54
C TRP A 74 -15.06 -1.51 20.46
N GLN A 75 -15.74 -2.49 19.88
CA GLN A 75 -16.41 -3.57 20.60
C GLN A 75 -15.89 -4.94 20.14
N VAL A 76 -15.91 -5.91 21.05
CA VAL A 76 -15.65 -7.31 20.70
C VAL A 76 -16.72 -7.77 19.71
N GLY A 77 -16.27 -8.39 18.61
CA GLY A 77 -17.13 -8.80 17.50
C GLY A 77 -17.14 -7.84 16.31
N ASP A 78 -16.59 -6.62 16.45
CA ASP A 78 -16.48 -5.68 15.31
C ASP A 78 -15.58 -6.26 14.21
N ARG A 79 -16.07 -6.18 12.96
CA ARG A 79 -15.32 -6.55 11.75
C ARG A 79 -14.45 -5.37 11.32
N VAL A 80 -13.15 -5.60 11.27
CA VAL A 80 -12.17 -4.53 11.09
C VAL A 80 -11.04 -4.90 10.13
N CYS A 81 -10.37 -3.87 9.63
CA CYS A 81 -9.06 -3.99 8.99
C CYS A 81 -8.09 -2.99 9.63
N ALA A 82 -6.80 -3.29 9.61
CA ALA A 82 -5.79 -2.54 10.33
C ALA A 82 -4.49 -2.39 9.53
N LEU A 83 -3.82 -1.24 9.73
CA LEU A 83 -2.45 -0.99 9.30
C LEU A 83 -1.50 -1.28 10.47
N LEU A 84 -0.43 -2.01 10.19
CA LEU A 84 0.48 -2.55 11.18
C LEU A 84 1.94 -2.17 10.88
N ALA A 85 2.77 -2.15 11.91
CA ALA A 85 4.21 -2.09 11.74
C ALA A 85 4.86 -3.48 11.63
N GLY A 86 4.08 -4.55 11.76
CA GLY A 86 4.39 -5.97 11.73
C GLY A 86 3.32 -6.76 12.48
N GLY A 87 3.30 -8.07 12.33
CA GLY A 87 2.40 -8.95 13.08
C GLY A 87 1.11 -9.36 12.36
N GLY A 88 0.81 -8.82 11.19
CA GLY A 88 -0.46 -9.08 10.49
C GLY A 88 -0.63 -10.50 9.98
N MET A 89 0.45 -11.20 9.72
CA MET A 89 0.42 -12.60 9.28
C MET A 89 0.52 -13.56 10.49
N ALA A 90 -0.46 -13.50 11.39
CA ALA A 90 -0.58 -14.31 12.59
C ALA A 90 -2.05 -14.62 12.87
N GLU A 91 -2.32 -15.60 13.75
CA GLU A 91 -3.70 -15.91 14.19
C GLU A 91 -4.33 -14.74 14.96
N GLU A 92 -3.51 -13.97 15.68
CA GLU A 92 -3.93 -12.79 16.44
C GLU A 92 -2.90 -11.67 16.31
N VAL A 93 -3.36 -10.44 16.33
CA VAL A 93 -2.51 -9.25 16.40
C VAL A 93 -3.09 -8.23 17.36
N VAL A 94 -2.22 -7.49 18.05
CA VAL A 94 -2.60 -6.33 18.86
C VAL A 94 -2.10 -5.07 18.18
N VAL A 95 -2.96 -4.07 18.12
CA VAL A 95 -2.70 -2.81 17.42
C VAL A 95 -3.31 -1.63 18.18
N ASP A 96 -2.74 -0.44 18.01
CA ASP A 96 -3.35 0.82 18.46
C ASP A 96 -4.76 0.93 17.84
N ALA A 97 -5.76 1.13 18.67
CA ALA A 97 -7.16 1.21 18.26
C ALA A 97 -7.44 2.30 17.21
N ARG A 98 -6.56 3.30 17.10
CA ARG A 98 -6.63 4.39 16.11
C ARG A 98 -6.08 4.02 14.73
N HIS A 99 -5.41 2.87 14.60
CA HIS A 99 -4.91 2.34 13.31
C HIS A 99 -5.85 1.27 12.73
N VAL A 100 -7.09 1.25 13.21
CA VAL A 100 -8.14 0.31 12.83
C VAL A 100 -9.27 1.06 12.15
N LEU A 101 -9.82 0.46 11.08
CA LEU A 101 -11.00 0.95 10.37
C LEU A 101 -12.04 -0.17 10.28
N PRO A 102 -13.34 0.17 10.28
CA PRO A 102 -14.37 -0.83 10.07
C PRO A 102 -14.22 -1.42 8.66
N VAL A 103 -14.57 -2.69 8.49
CA VAL A 103 -14.72 -3.25 7.14
C VAL A 103 -15.83 -2.48 6.43
N PRO A 104 -15.60 -1.93 5.23
CA PRO A 104 -16.67 -1.28 4.47
C PRO A 104 -17.85 -2.22 4.25
N GLU A 105 -19.06 -1.68 4.34
CA GLU A 105 -20.28 -2.45 4.12
C GLU A 105 -20.27 -3.13 2.74
N GLY A 106 -20.65 -4.40 2.69
CA GLY A 106 -20.67 -5.20 1.47
C GLY A 106 -19.36 -5.91 1.17
N LEU A 107 -18.23 -5.62 1.85
CA LEU A 107 -16.99 -6.33 1.66
C LEU A 107 -16.82 -7.50 2.64
N SER A 108 -16.17 -8.56 2.14
CA SER A 108 -15.68 -9.66 2.97
C SER A 108 -14.43 -9.25 3.77
N LEU A 109 -14.06 -10.04 4.80
CA LEU A 109 -12.79 -9.83 5.52
C LEU A 109 -11.60 -10.04 4.58
N ILE A 110 -11.67 -10.98 3.64
CA ILE A 110 -10.60 -11.23 2.68
C ILE A 110 -10.35 -10.00 1.81
N GLU A 111 -11.39 -9.37 1.29
CA GLU A 111 -11.27 -8.14 0.49
C GLU A 111 -10.75 -6.97 1.33
N ALA A 112 -11.23 -6.84 2.57
CA ALA A 112 -10.79 -5.77 3.47
C ALA A 112 -9.32 -5.87 3.88
N ALA A 113 -8.73 -7.07 3.88
CA ALA A 113 -7.30 -7.27 4.14
C ALA A 113 -6.39 -6.63 3.06
N ALA A 114 -6.93 -6.31 1.90
CA ALA A 114 -6.19 -5.70 0.78
C ALA A 114 -6.21 -4.16 0.77
N LEU A 115 -6.81 -3.51 1.79
CA LEU A 115 -7.09 -2.08 1.75
C LEU A 115 -6.12 -1.20 2.55
N PRO A 116 -5.76 -1.53 3.83
CA PRO A 116 -5.11 -0.58 4.72
C PRO A 116 -3.79 -0.01 4.19
N GLU A 117 -2.87 -0.86 3.76
CA GLU A 117 -1.54 -0.44 3.32
C GLU A 117 -1.59 0.36 2.01
N VAL A 118 -2.34 -0.11 1.01
CA VAL A 118 -2.33 0.51 -0.31
C VAL A 118 -3.08 1.84 -0.35
N TYR A 119 -4.22 1.93 0.35
CA TYR A 119 -4.96 3.19 0.42
C TYR A 119 -4.30 4.20 1.35
N SER A 120 -3.68 3.76 2.46
CA SER A 120 -2.84 4.61 3.31
C SER A 120 -1.66 5.17 2.54
N THR A 121 -0.94 4.33 1.80
CA THR A 121 0.22 4.74 1.01
C THR A 121 -0.19 5.70 -0.10
N ALA A 122 -1.24 5.39 -0.86
CA ALA A 122 -1.69 6.25 -1.95
C ALA A 122 -2.21 7.60 -1.43
N TRP A 123 -3.04 7.60 -0.38
CA TRP A 123 -3.60 8.81 0.21
C TRP A 123 -2.52 9.72 0.80
N LEU A 124 -1.65 9.16 1.64
CA LEU A 124 -0.53 9.89 2.22
C LEU A 124 0.29 10.62 1.16
N ASN A 125 0.67 9.89 0.11
CA ASN A 125 1.65 10.38 -0.86
C ASN A 125 1.04 11.35 -1.87
N LEU A 126 -0.16 11.10 -2.35
CA LEU A 126 -0.81 11.96 -3.33
C LEU A 126 -1.48 13.17 -2.69
N PHE A 127 -2.24 12.97 -1.61
CA PHE A 127 -3.10 14.03 -1.08
C PHE A 127 -2.49 14.78 0.10
N GLN A 128 -1.82 14.08 1.05
CA GLN A 128 -1.22 14.77 2.20
C GLN A 128 0.17 15.34 1.87
N LEU A 129 1.07 14.59 1.24
CA LEU A 129 2.43 15.05 0.95
C LEU A 129 2.52 15.87 -0.33
N ALA A 130 2.02 15.36 -1.45
CA ALA A 130 2.05 16.09 -2.71
C ALA A 130 0.97 17.19 -2.79
N GLY A 131 -0.07 17.14 -1.95
CA GLY A 131 -1.16 18.11 -1.97
C GLY A 131 -1.89 18.14 -3.31
N LEU A 132 -2.12 16.96 -3.90
CA LEU A 132 -2.78 16.78 -5.21
C LEU A 132 -4.14 17.48 -5.24
N LYS A 133 -4.38 18.27 -6.29
CA LYS A 133 -5.62 19.00 -6.48
C LYS A 133 -6.40 18.46 -7.68
N PRO A 134 -7.74 18.61 -7.69
CA PRO A 134 -8.55 18.24 -8.86
C PRO A 134 -8.04 18.92 -10.13
N GLY A 135 -7.96 18.15 -11.21
CA GLY A 135 -7.47 18.61 -12.52
C GLY A 135 -5.95 18.50 -12.74
N GLU A 136 -5.15 18.32 -11.67
CA GLU A 136 -3.71 18.10 -11.81
C GLU A 136 -3.42 16.72 -12.42
N LYS A 137 -2.42 16.67 -13.31
CA LYS A 137 -1.98 15.46 -14.00
C LYS A 137 -1.05 14.63 -13.14
N VAL A 138 -1.33 13.33 -13.01
CA VAL A 138 -0.54 12.41 -12.19
C VAL A 138 0.12 11.34 -13.06
N LEU A 139 1.40 11.07 -12.81
CA LEU A 139 2.07 9.87 -13.31
C LEU A 139 2.27 8.88 -12.17
N LEU A 140 1.83 7.64 -12.38
CA LEU A 140 1.94 6.55 -11.43
C LEU A 140 2.85 5.46 -12.01
N HIS A 141 4.09 5.37 -11.55
CA HIS A 141 4.94 4.24 -11.90
C HIS A 141 4.45 2.97 -11.20
N ALA A 142 4.64 1.81 -11.86
CA ALA A 142 4.09 0.53 -11.43
C ALA A 142 2.57 0.57 -11.20
N GLY A 143 1.81 1.18 -12.13
CA GLY A 143 0.38 1.45 -12.02
C GLY A 143 -0.50 0.24 -11.70
N ALA A 144 -0.12 -0.96 -12.14
CA ALA A 144 -0.86 -2.19 -11.87
C ALA A 144 -0.56 -2.84 -10.49
N SER A 145 0.37 -2.26 -9.70
CA SER A 145 0.62 -2.72 -8.33
C SER A 145 -0.56 -2.42 -7.40
N GLY A 146 -0.57 -3.00 -6.19
CA GLY A 146 -1.60 -2.70 -5.20
C GLY A 146 -1.72 -1.20 -4.91
N VAL A 147 -0.61 -0.50 -4.67
CA VAL A 147 -0.59 0.96 -4.44
C VAL A 147 -1.01 1.71 -5.71
N GLY A 148 -0.51 1.30 -6.89
CA GLY A 148 -0.88 1.91 -8.17
C GLY A 148 -2.37 1.79 -8.46
N SER A 149 -2.97 0.61 -8.24
CA SER A 149 -4.40 0.37 -8.43
C SER A 149 -5.28 1.22 -7.50
N ALA A 150 -4.86 1.38 -6.23
CA ALA A 150 -5.53 2.27 -5.29
C ALA A 150 -5.37 3.74 -5.71
N ALA A 151 -4.17 4.15 -6.12
CA ALA A 151 -3.87 5.51 -6.57
C ALA A 151 -4.69 5.91 -7.81
N ILE A 152 -4.83 5.01 -8.81
CA ILE A 152 -5.67 5.26 -10.00
C ILE A 152 -7.11 5.54 -9.60
N GLN A 153 -7.68 4.69 -8.75
CA GLN A 153 -9.06 4.84 -8.29
C GLN A 153 -9.25 6.13 -7.49
N LEU A 154 -8.31 6.49 -6.61
CA LEU A 154 -8.35 7.75 -5.88
C LEU A 154 -8.23 8.95 -6.82
N CYS A 155 -7.30 8.92 -7.78
CA CYS A 155 -7.18 9.98 -8.78
C CYS A 155 -8.51 10.19 -9.53
N LYS A 156 -9.15 9.10 -9.98
CA LYS A 156 -10.47 9.14 -10.63
C LYS A 156 -11.54 9.73 -9.70
N ALA A 157 -11.59 9.25 -8.45
CA ALA A 157 -12.61 9.68 -7.49
C ALA A 157 -12.48 11.16 -7.11
N PHE A 158 -11.25 11.71 -7.09
CA PHE A 158 -10.98 13.10 -6.73
C PHE A 158 -10.72 14.03 -7.93
N GLY A 159 -10.94 13.53 -9.16
CA GLY A 159 -10.95 14.35 -10.36
C GLY A 159 -9.57 14.74 -10.90
N SER A 160 -8.53 13.94 -10.65
CA SER A 160 -7.17 14.12 -11.17
C SER A 160 -6.89 13.10 -12.27
N PRO A 161 -6.67 13.47 -13.53
CA PRO A 161 -6.33 12.53 -14.58
C PRO A 161 -4.96 11.90 -14.33
N CYS A 162 -4.83 10.58 -14.49
CA CYS A 162 -3.57 9.88 -14.25
C CYS A 162 -3.16 9.00 -15.42
N TRP A 163 -1.84 8.87 -15.59
CA TRP A 163 -1.17 7.98 -16.54
C TRP A 163 -0.27 7.03 -15.79
N VAL A 164 0.07 5.91 -16.44
CA VAL A 164 0.82 4.84 -15.77
C VAL A 164 2.03 4.38 -16.58
N SER A 165 3.04 3.83 -15.89
CA SER A 165 4.00 2.91 -16.49
C SER A 165 3.79 1.51 -15.93
N VAL A 166 3.74 0.50 -16.80
CA VAL A 166 3.43 -0.89 -16.45
C VAL A 166 4.35 -1.88 -17.15
N GLY A 167 4.27 -3.16 -16.78
CA GLY A 167 5.14 -4.22 -17.32
C GLY A 167 4.60 -4.93 -18.56
N SER A 168 3.32 -4.77 -18.92
CA SER A 168 2.71 -5.43 -20.09
C SER A 168 1.46 -4.69 -20.57
N ALA A 169 1.03 -4.99 -21.81
CA ALA A 169 -0.19 -4.43 -22.38
C ALA A 169 -1.46 -4.81 -21.60
N GLU A 170 -1.53 -6.04 -21.07
CA GLU A 170 -2.67 -6.48 -20.25
C GLU A 170 -2.79 -5.65 -18.97
N ARG A 171 -1.65 -5.28 -18.37
CA ARG A 171 -1.63 -4.41 -17.19
C ARG A 171 -1.99 -2.98 -17.52
N LEU A 172 -1.64 -2.51 -18.72
CA LEU A 172 -2.09 -1.20 -19.18
C LEU A 172 -3.61 -1.18 -19.30
N ALA A 173 -4.19 -2.18 -19.98
CA ALA A 173 -5.63 -2.33 -20.10
C ALA A 173 -6.34 -2.45 -18.73
N TYR A 174 -5.73 -3.18 -17.78
CA TYR A 174 -6.22 -3.23 -16.40
C TYR A 174 -6.24 -1.85 -15.74
N CYS A 175 -5.16 -1.06 -15.86
CA CYS A 175 -5.10 0.29 -15.30
C CYS A 175 -6.11 1.24 -15.96
N GLU A 176 -6.31 1.15 -17.26
CA GLU A 176 -7.30 1.95 -18.00
C GLU A 176 -8.73 1.60 -17.55
N ALA A 177 -9.03 0.31 -17.32
CA ALA A 177 -10.33 -0.11 -16.78
C ALA A 177 -10.59 0.46 -15.36
N LEU A 178 -9.54 0.68 -14.54
CA LEU A 178 -9.65 1.34 -13.25
C LEU A 178 -9.81 2.87 -13.36
N GLY A 179 -9.44 3.47 -14.50
CA GLY A 179 -9.62 4.90 -14.73
C GLY A 179 -8.37 5.66 -15.13
N ALA A 180 -7.24 5.00 -15.38
CA ALA A 180 -6.08 5.65 -15.99
C ALA A 180 -6.41 6.13 -17.41
N GLN A 181 -5.87 7.29 -17.80
CA GLN A 181 -6.12 7.90 -19.13
C GLN A 181 -5.25 7.25 -20.23
N GLY A 182 -4.30 6.40 -19.84
CA GLY A 182 -3.36 5.72 -20.72
C GLY A 182 -2.02 5.52 -20.01
N GLY A 183 -0.99 5.17 -20.77
CA GLY A 183 0.34 4.95 -20.21
C GLY A 183 1.29 4.30 -21.18
N VAL A 184 2.41 3.78 -20.66
CA VAL A 184 3.42 3.08 -21.44
C VAL A 184 3.72 1.69 -20.88
N VAL A 185 4.05 0.77 -21.77
CA VAL A 185 4.62 -0.52 -21.40
C VAL A 185 6.14 -0.36 -21.33
N ARG A 186 6.72 -0.56 -20.16
CA ARG A 186 8.15 -0.27 -19.89
C ARG A 186 9.14 -1.07 -20.74
N THR A 187 8.75 -2.23 -21.26
CA THR A 187 9.58 -3.03 -22.17
C THR A 187 9.85 -2.32 -23.49
N ASP A 188 8.97 -1.40 -23.87
CA ASP A 188 9.09 -0.58 -25.08
C ASP A 188 9.78 0.77 -24.80
N GLY A 189 10.28 0.93 -23.57
CA GLY A 189 10.84 2.18 -23.05
C GLY A 189 9.80 3.05 -22.35
N ILE A 190 10.25 4.00 -21.55
CA ILE A 190 9.37 4.93 -20.83
C ILE A 190 9.35 6.33 -21.43
N GLU A 191 10.08 6.57 -22.50
CA GLU A 191 10.17 7.86 -23.19
C GLU A 191 8.84 8.32 -23.76
N GLY A 192 7.95 7.42 -24.15
CA GLY A 192 6.59 7.71 -24.62
C GLY A 192 5.73 8.45 -23.60
N LEU A 193 6.13 8.47 -22.31
CA LEU A 193 5.47 9.29 -21.30
C LEU A 193 5.54 10.80 -21.59
N ARG A 194 6.48 11.25 -22.43
CA ARG A 194 6.60 12.64 -22.86
C ARG A 194 5.37 13.14 -23.61
N ASP A 195 4.69 12.25 -24.30
CA ASP A 195 3.50 12.60 -25.10
C ASP A 195 2.29 12.95 -24.22
N PHE A 196 2.31 12.50 -22.96
CA PHE A 196 1.24 12.72 -21.99
C PHE A 196 1.53 13.88 -21.03
N GLY A 197 2.80 14.18 -20.79
CA GLY A 197 3.25 15.21 -19.84
C GLY A 197 2.94 16.66 -20.30
N PRO A 198 3.36 17.68 -19.54
CA PRO A 198 4.02 17.51 -18.23
C PRO A 198 3.05 17.07 -17.14
N PHE A 199 3.60 16.47 -16.05
CA PHE A 199 2.84 15.98 -14.90
C PHE A 199 3.06 16.88 -13.69
N ASP A 200 2.00 17.12 -12.93
CA ASP A 200 2.06 17.90 -11.69
C ASP A 200 2.58 17.08 -10.53
N VAL A 201 2.23 15.79 -10.49
CA VAL A 201 2.68 14.83 -9.47
C VAL A 201 3.17 13.55 -10.12
N ILE A 202 4.32 13.05 -9.67
CA ILE A 202 4.82 11.71 -10.00
C ILE A 202 4.90 10.89 -8.71
N LEU A 203 4.21 9.74 -8.67
CA LEU A 203 4.35 8.74 -7.61
C LEU A 203 5.29 7.63 -8.07
N ASP A 204 6.44 7.52 -7.42
CA ASP A 204 7.55 6.71 -7.90
C ASP A 204 8.02 5.66 -6.87
N PRO A 205 7.73 4.37 -7.08
CA PRO A 205 8.32 3.26 -6.34
C PRO A 205 9.63 2.74 -6.97
N VAL A 206 10.07 3.30 -8.09
CA VAL A 206 11.18 2.78 -8.91
C VAL A 206 12.50 3.47 -8.60
N GLY A 207 12.53 4.80 -8.68
CA GLY A 207 13.76 5.59 -8.50
C GLY A 207 14.83 5.29 -9.56
N GLY A 208 16.09 5.39 -9.17
CA GLY A 208 17.22 4.95 -10.00
C GLY A 208 17.18 5.48 -11.43
N ASP A 209 17.10 4.58 -12.39
CA ASP A 209 17.15 4.88 -13.83
C ASP A 209 15.98 5.74 -14.35
N TYR A 210 14.84 5.78 -13.62
CA TYR A 210 13.70 6.62 -14.03
C TYR A 210 13.89 8.09 -13.67
N ALA A 211 14.69 8.39 -12.68
CA ALA A 211 14.84 9.71 -12.09
C ALA A 211 15.17 10.82 -13.09
N ALA A 212 16.05 10.55 -14.05
CA ALA A 212 16.44 11.55 -15.05
C ALA A 212 15.33 11.87 -16.05
N LEU A 213 14.43 10.93 -16.33
CA LEU A 213 13.27 11.15 -17.18
C LEU A 213 12.17 11.83 -16.37
N ASP A 214 11.87 11.36 -15.16
CA ASP A 214 10.85 11.93 -14.27
C ASP A 214 11.05 13.42 -14.06
N LEU A 215 12.30 13.83 -13.84
CA LEU A 215 12.66 15.24 -13.72
C LEU A 215 12.27 16.06 -14.96
N LYS A 216 12.38 15.47 -16.17
CA LYS A 216 12.00 16.12 -17.43
C LYS A 216 10.48 16.14 -17.60
N LEU A 217 9.78 15.12 -17.12
CA LEU A 217 8.33 14.97 -17.25
C LEU A 217 7.55 15.86 -16.29
N LEU A 218 8.15 16.31 -15.19
CA LEU A 218 7.49 17.19 -14.22
C LEU A 218 7.18 18.57 -14.80
N ALA A 219 6.03 19.08 -14.44
CA ALA A 219 5.58 20.45 -14.69
C ALA A 219 6.37 21.46 -13.83
N LEU A 220 6.09 22.74 -14.05
CA LEU A 220 6.51 23.83 -13.15
C LEU A 220 5.82 23.63 -11.79
N ASP A 221 6.56 23.78 -10.69
CA ASP A 221 6.10 23.48 -9.32
C ASP A 221 5.73 22.01 -9.11
N GLY A 222 6.23 21.10 -9.95
CA GLY A 222 5.94 19.67 -9.90
C GLY A 222 6.45 19.01 -8.63
N ARG A 223 5.76 17.95 -8.20
CA ARG A 223 6.10 17.16 -6.99
C ARG A 223 6.42 15.73 -7.41
N TRP A 224 7.62 15.29 -7.04
CA TRP A 224 8.08 13.92 -7.24
C TRP A 224 8.10 13.20 -5.89
N VAL A 225 7.21 12.24 -5.70
CA VAL A 225 7.07 11.49 -4.46
C VAL A 225 7.71 10.12 -4.61
N LEU A 226 8.86 9.93 -3.96
CA LEU A 226 9.63 8.70 -3.99
C LEU A 226 9.21 7.80 -2.82
N ILE A 227 8.63 6.64 -3.13
CA ILE A 227 8.12 5.66 -2.16
C ILE A 227 8.85 4.31 -2.20
N GLY A 228 9.79 4.15 -3.12
CA GLY A 228 10.58 2.92 -3.27
C GLY A 228 11.78 3.12 -4.18
N LEU A 229 12.64 2.09 -4.25
CA LEU A 229 13.91 2.14 -4.98
C LEU A 229 14.13 0.85 -5.80
N MET A 230 13.07 0.38 -6.46
CA MET A 230 13.11 -0.88 -7.22
C MET A 230 14.08 -0.85 -8.42
N GLY A 231 14.32 0.34 -8.99
CA GLY A 231 15.24 0.58 -10.10
C GLY A 231 16.64 1.05 -9.68
N GLY A 232 16.90 1.16 -8.37
CA GLY A 232 18.19 1.55 -7.83
C GLY A 232 18.14 2.65 -6.79
N ARG A 233 19.25 2.76 -6.02
CA ARG A 233 19.37 3.70 -4.89
C ARG A 233 20.01 5.03 -5.29
N GLU A 234 20.66 5.07 -6.43
CA GLU A 234 21.43 6.21 -6.90
C GLU A 234 20.87 6.74 -8.21
N ALA A 235 20.86 8.04 -8.37
CA ALA A 235 20.43 8.71 -9.58
C ALA A 235 21.23 9.98 -9.83
N LYS A 236 21.52 10.28 -11.10
CA LYS A 236 22.12 11.56 -11.51
C LYS A 236 21.01 12.54 -11.92
N LEU A 237 20.89 13.64 -11.22
CA LEU A 237 19.89 14.66 -11.46
C LEU A 237 20.51 15.93 -12.07
N ASP A 238 19.78 16.53 -13.01
CA ASP A 238 20.06 17.86 -13.53
C ASP A 238 19.46 18.92 -12.59
N LEU A 239 20.30 19.49 -11.74
CA LEU A 239 19.86 20.47 -10.73
C LEU A 239 19.35 21.79 -11.36
N ALA A 240 19.72 22.10 -12.60
CA ALA A 240 19.15 23.26 -13.30
C ALA A 240 17.65 23.08 -13.59
N GLN A 241 17.21 21.85 -13.86
CA GLN A 241 15.79 21.55 -14.01
C GLN A 241 15.04 21.62 -12.67
N VAL A 242 15.65 21.08 -11.58
CA VAL A 242 15.08 21.19 -10.23
C VAL A 242 14.86 22.64 -9.87
N LEU A 243 15.88 23.49 -10.06
CA LEU A 243 15.82 24.91 -9.77
C LEU A 243 14.82 25.64 -10.69
N GLY A 244 14.96 25.46 -12.02
CA GLY A 244 14.17 26.19 -13.01
C GLY A 244 12.69 25.87 -12.99
N LYS A 245 12.33 24.61 -12.67
CA LYS A 245 10.94 24.18 -12.52
C LYS A 245 10.43 24.25 -11.07
N ARG A 246 11.24 24.62 -10.09
CA ARG A 246 10.91 24.65 -8.64
C ARG A 246 10.37 23.31 -8.14
N ILE A 247 10.99 22.21 -8.57
CA ILE A 247 10.55 20.85 -8.28
C ILE A 247 10.74 20.53 -6.79
N GLN A 248 9.75 19.88 -6.21
CA GLN A 248 9.83 19.30 -4.88
C GLN A 248 10.08 17.79 -4.98
N LEU A 249 11.20 17.31 -4.42
CA LEU A 249 11.49 15.90 -4.24
C LEU A 249 11.10 15.48 -2.83
N LEU A 250 10.11 14.60 -2.72
CA LEU A 250 9.50 14.17 -1.46
C LEU A 250 9.80 12.68 -1.22
N GLY A 251 10.63 12.38 -0.25
CA GLY A 251 10.83 11.00 0.22
C GLY A 251 9.77 10.61 1.23
N SER A 252 9.23 9.39 1.12
CA SER A 252 8.17 8.93 1.99
C SER A 252 8.37 7.50 2.48
N THR A 253 8.12 7.31 3.77
CA THR A 253 7.94 6.01 4.43
C THR A 253 6.74 6.08 5.36
N LEU A 254 5.97 5.00 5.47
CA LEU A 254 4.79 4.95 6.34
C LEU A 254 5.05 4.12 7.61
N ARG A 255 5.69 2.96 7.47
CA ARG A 255 5.86 1.97 8.54
C ARG A 255 6.47 2.56 9.82
N SER A 256 7.49 3.40 9.69
CA SER A 256 8.24 4.01 10.80
C SER A 256 7.65 5.32 11.33
N ARG A 257 6.51 5.78 10.81
CA ARG A 257 5.82 6.96 11.31
C ARG A 257 5.26 6.70 12.71
N SER A 258 5.15 7.77 13.51
CA SER A 258 4.58 7.68 14.86
C SER A 258 3.11 7.25 14.83
N ASP A 259 2.63 6.69 15.93
CA ASP A 259 1.24 6.27 16.08
C ASP A 259 0.27 7.44 15.93
N GLN A 260 0.64 8.63 16.44
CA GLN A 260 -0.15 9.84 16.26
C GLN A 260 -0.28 10.25 14.79
N PHE A 261 0.80 10.10 13.99
CA PHE A 261 0.76 10.37 12.55
C PHE A 261 -0.17 9.41 11.82
N LYS A 262 -0.04 8.11 12.10
CA LYS A 262 -0.90 7.07 11.51
C LYS A 262 -2.35 7.25 11.93
N ALA A 263 -2.61 7.62 13.19
CA ALA A 263 -3.97 7.92 13.66
C ALA A 263 -4.62 9.07 12.87
N GLY A 264 -3.87 10.14 12.58
CA GLY A 264 -4.33 11.23 11.73
C GLY A 264 -4.63 10.76 10.30
N LEU A 265 -3.74 9.96 9.72
CA LEU A 265 -3.95 9.38 8.39
C LEU A 265 -5.21 8.50 8.35
N PHE A 266 -5.44 7.68 9.38
CA PHE A 266 -6.62 6.82 9.48
C PHE A 266 -7.91 7.60 9.68
N SER A 267 -7.87 8.70 10.43
CA SER A 267 -8.99 9.63 10.53
C SER A 267 -9.36 10.21 9.16
N ASP A 268 -8.37 10.64 8.38
CA ASP A 268 -8.60 11.16 7.02
C ASP A 268 -9.16 10.08 6.07
N LEU A 269 -8.61 8.85 6.12
CA LEU A 269 -9.12 7.73 5.32
C LEU A 269 -10.58 7.42 5.68
N SER A 270 -10.91 7.37 6.97
CA SER A 270 -12.27 7.14 7.45
C SER A 270 -13.24 8.19 6.92
N GLN A 271 -12.82 9.45 6.89
CA GLN A 271 -13.65 10.57 6.49
C GLN A 271 -13.79 10.71 4.97
N HIS A 272 -12.72 10.51 4.22
CA HIS A 272 -12.66 10.88 2.80
C HIS A 272 -12.62 9.69 1.83
N VAL A 273 -12.14 8.52 2.27
CA VAL A 273 -11.89 7.37 1.40
C VAL A 273 -12.86 6.23 1.67
N TRP A 274 -13.10 5.89 2.93
CA TRP A 274 -13.97 4.76 3.30
C TRP A 274 -15.40 4.87 2.79
N PRO A 275 -16.06 6.05 2.81
CA PRO A 275 -17.38 6.20 2.23
C PRO A 275 -17.47 5.85 0.74
N LEU A 276 -16.37 6.04 0.00
CA LEU A 276 -16.33 5.76 -1.44
C LEU A 276 -16.43 4.27 -1.79
N PHE A 277 -16.06 3.38 -0.85
CA PHE A 277 -16.31 1.94 -1.01
C PHE A 277 -17.78 1.62 -0.93
N VAL A 278 -18.49 2.21 0.03
CA VAL A 278 -19.95 2.04 0.19
C VAL A 278 -20.70 2.61 -1.02
N GLU A 279 -20.19 3.72 -1.58
CA GLU A 279 -20.74 4.33 -2.81
C GLU A 279 -20.41 3.54 -4.09
N GLY A 280 -19.56 2.49 -4.02
CA GLY A 280 -19.12 1.72 -5.18
C GLY A 280 -18.16 2.47 -6.12
N ARG A 281 -17.59 3.58 -5.67
CA ARG A 281 -16.59 4.38 -6.41
C ARG A 281 -15.17 3.87 -6.26
N LEU A 282 -14.91 3.11 -5.21
CA LEU A 282 -13.68 2.36 -4.97
C LEU A 282 -14.01 0.89 -4.79
N SER A 283 -13.09 0.02 -5.17
CA SER A 283 -13.21 -1.42 -4.98
C SER A 283 -11.86 -2.05 -4.63
N PRO A 284 -11.85 -3.10 -3.80
CA PRO A 284 -10.64 -3.89 -3.57
C PRO A 284 -10.14 -4.47 -4.88
N GLN A 285 -8.83 -4.37 -5.12
CA GLN A 285 -8.20 -4.96 -6.31
C GLN A 285 -7.47 -6.23 -5.90
N LEU A 286 -8.24 -7.27 -5.62
CA LEU A 286 -7.73 -8.57 -5.20
C LEU A 286 -7.39 -9.42 -6.42
N ALA A 287 -6.09 -9.74 -6.60
CA ALA A 287 -5.61 -10.57 -7.69
C ALA A 287 -5.82 -12.06 -7.39
N LYS A 288 -5.42 -12.49 -6.19
CA LYS A 288 -5.48 -13.89 -5.79
C LYS A 288 -5.39 -14.03 -4.28
N THR A 289 -5.97 -15.11 -3.76
CA THR A 289 -5.86 -15.52 -2.36
C THR A 289 -5.08 -16.81 -2.25
N PHE A 290 -4.38 -16.98 -1.12
CA PHE A 290 -3.67 -18.22 -0.77
C PHE A 290 -4.02 -18.59 0.67
N PRO A 291 -4.26 -19.87 0.97
CA PRO A 291 -4.31 -20.29 2.36
C PRO A 291 -2.92 -20.11 3.03
N ILE A 292 -2.89 -19.85 4.31
CA ILE A 292 -1.64 -19.56 5.05
C ILE A 292 -0.57 -20.65 4.88
N LYS A 293 -0.97 -21.91 4.73
CA LYS A 293 -0.05 -23.03 4.49
C LYS A 293 0.73 -22.92 3.18
N ASP A 294 0.22 -22.14 2.22
CA ASP A 294 0.82 -21.90 0.91
C ASP A 294 1.51 -20.53 0.84
N ALA A 295 1.86 -19.95 1.99
CA ALA A 295 2.48 -18.63 2.09
C ALA A 295 3.76 -18.50 1.23
N GLU A 296 4.63 -19.51 1.20
CA GLU A 296 5.84 -19.47 0.37
C GLU A 296 5.52 -19.30 -1.13
N ALA A 297 4.47 -19.97 -1.63
CA ALA A 297 4.02 -19.80 -3.00
C ALA A 297 3.47 -18.38 -3.27
N ALA A 298 2.76 -17.80 -2.29
CA ALA A 298 2.28 -16.41 -2.39
C ALA A 298 3.43 -15.40 -2.44
N PHE A 299 4.46 -15.58 -1.61
CA PHE A 299 5.67 -14.77 -1.63
C PHE A 299 6.45 -14.92 -2.94
N ALA A 300 6.58 -16.14 -3.46
CA ALA A 300 7.21 -16.40 -4.76
C ALA A 300 6.44 -15.70 -5.88
N GLU A 301 5.11 -15.78 -5.90
CA GLU A 301 4.28 -15.10 -6.90
C GLU A 301 4.41 -13.58 -6.80
N LEU A 302 4.40 -13.00 -5.60
CA LEU A 302 4.63 -11.57 -5.40
C LEU A 302 6.00 -11.13 -5.95
N ALA A 303 7.04 -11.95 -5.76
CA ALA A 303 8.40 -11.67 -6.22
C ALA A 303 8.53 -11.59 -7.75
N THR A 304 7.65 -12.23 -8.51
CA THR A 304 7.65 -12.16 -9.99
C THR A 304 7.38 -10.76 -10.53
N ASN A 305 6.76 -9.89 -9.74
CA ASN A 305 6.26 -8.57 -10.17
C ASN A 305 5.27 -8.66 -11.37
N GLN A 306 4.57 -9.78 -11.50
CA GLN A 306 3.64 -10.01 -12.63
C GLN A 306 2.16 -9.88 -12.25
N ILE A 307 1.86 -9.50 -11.03
CA ILE A 307 0.51 -9.41 -10.49
C ILE A 307 -0.10 -8.04 -10.80
N SER A 308 -1.41 -8.00 -11.04
CA SER A 308 -2.22 -6.78 -11.05
C SER A 308 -3.09 -6.75 -9.80
N GLY A 309 -2.90 -5.76 -8.93
CA GLY A 309 -3.61 -5.68 -7.64
C GLY A 309 -2.85 -6.31 -6.47
N LYS A 310 -3.59 -6.93 -5.54
CA LYS A 310 -3.10 -7.46 -4.26
C LYS A 310 -3.19 -8.97 -4.17
N LEU A 311 -2.23 -9.57 -3.46
CA LEU A 311 -2.32 -10.94 -2.95
C LEU A 311 -2.71 -10.91 -1.47
N VAL A 312 -3.52 -11.87 -1.05
CA VAL A 312 -3.97 -12.00 0.34
C VAL A 312 -3.77 -13.43 0.83
N LEU A 313 -3.21 -13.57 2.04
CA LEU A 313 -3.15 -14.82 2.78
C LEU A 313 -4.42 -14.97 3.62
N VAL A 314 -5.12 -16.08 3.47
CA VAL A 314 -6.26 -16.46 4.32
C VAL A 314 -5.72 -17.25 5.50
N ILE A 315 -5.92 -16.73 6.70
CA ILE A 315 -5.40 -17.30 7.96
C ILE A 315 -6.48 -18.11 8.68
N ASP A 316 -7.69 -17.55 8.77
CA ASP A 316 -8.84 -18.23 9.36
C ASP A 316 -10.04 -18.18 8.42
N GLU A 317 -10.29 -19.26 7.69
CA GLU A 317 -11.41 -19.39 6.76
C GLU A 317 -12.77 -19.36 7.45
N THR A 318 -12.83 -19.64 8.76
CA THR A 318 -14.11 -19.64 9.50
C THR A 318 -14.64 -18.24 9.78
N LEU A 319 -13.80 -17.23 9.63
CA LEU A 319 -14.16 -15.81 9.77
C LEU A 319 -14.47 -15.14 8.42
N ALA A 320 -14.06 -15.75 7.31
CA ALA A 320 -14.08 -15.16 5.95
C ALA A 320 -15.51 -15.02 5.37
#